data_e1191c7cf6f8e384e2cd3dded91dfc35
#
_entry.id   e1191c7cf6f8e384e2cd3dded91dfc35
#
_cell.length_a   1.000
_cell.length_b   1.000
_cell.length_c   1.000
_cell.angle_alpha   90.00
_cell.angle_beta   90.00
_cell.angle_gamma   90.00
#
_symmetry.space_group_name_H-M   'P 1'
#
loop_
_entity.id
_entity.type
_entity.pdbx_description
1 polymer ?
#
loop_
_entity_poly.entity_id
_entity_poly.type
_entity_poly.pdbx_seq_one_letter_code
_entity_poly.pdbx_strand_id
1 'polypeptide(L)'
;EREMAEGMRLGSIEGSLNTATVFSTWVPIASVFDMPFIFRDDAHAWAVYSGPVGQRVAEAFPAQGFRVLGFTLAGVRNVFATFPVNKPEDVRGRKMRTLQSPLHLQIWSSMGANPTPIPHPEVYNALQTKIVEVADNTATNYLNEKWYDVAPYFSTTGHIYAISGLFLSERWYQRQKPEHQKVLADVTADLARALHKAVVDEDAASLGKAAAVGAKIIRIEDKAAWSTPMRPIWDQWIGNDAQRRELIQSITATRSAALQ
;
A
#
# COMPACT_ATOMS: atom_id res chain seq x y z
N GLU A 1 12.24 -4.29 -2.14
CA GLU A 1 11.83 -3.69 -0.87
C GLU A 1 12.15 -4.61 0.32
N ARG A 2 11.79 -5.88 0.26
CA ARG A 2 12.02 -6.83 1.38
C ARG A 2 13.50 -6.95 1.74
N GLU A 3 14.38 -7.09 0.78
CA GLU A 3 15.84 -7.16 0.98
C GLU A 3 16.38 -5.89 1.64
N MET A 4 15.81 -4.72 1.32
CA MET A 4 16.17 -3.45 1.97
C MET A 4 15.74 -3.46 3.43
N ALA A 5 14.54 -3.95 3.75
CA ALA A 5 14.08 -4.09 5.13
C ALA A 5 14.95 -5.07 5.93
N GLU A 6 15.31 -6.21 5.35
CA GLU A 6 16.23 -7.17 5.95
C GLU A 6 17.62 -6.54 6.19
N GLY A 7 18.13 -5.79 5.22
CA GLY A 7 19.39 -5.05 5.34
C GLY A 7 19.39 -4.01 6.46
N MET A 8 18.28 -3.28 6.64
CA MET A 8 18.14 -2.34 7.77
C MET A 8 18.16 -3.07 9.11
N ARG A 9 17.47 -4.19 9.22
CA ARG A 9 17.44 -5.00 10.45
C ARG A 9 18.82 -5.58 10.79
N LEU A 10 19.57 -6.00 9.78
CA LEU A 10 20.93 -6.51 9.93
C LEU A 10 21.96 -5.37 10.12
N GLY A 11 21.62 -4.14 9.79
CA GLY A 11 22.47 -2.97 9.92
C GLY A 11 23.43 -2.74 8.76
N SER A 12 23.17 -3.35 7.60
CA SER A 12 23.89 -3.10 6.34
C SER A 12 23.29 -1.96 5.51
N ILE A 13 22.07 -1.54 5.84
CA ILE A 13 21.35 -0.39 5.26
C ILE A 13 20.88 0.49 6.41
N GLU A 14 21.11 1.79 6.32
CA GLU A 14 20.72 2.75 7.35
C GLU A 14 19.26 3.13 7.28
N GLY A 15 18.71 3.28 6.06
CA GLY A 15 17.32 3.66 5.87
C GLY A 15 16.83 3.48 4.45
N SER A 16 15.52 3.49 4.29
CA SER A 16 14.86 3.41 2.98
C SER A 16 13.44 3.97 3.03
N LEU A 17 12.94 4.38 1.87
CA LEU A 17 11.52 4.61 1.64
C LEU A 17 10.91 3.29 1.15
N ASN A 18 9.96 2.75 1.91
CA ASN A 18 9.32 1.46 1.62
C ASN A 18 7.83 1.52 1.90
N THR A 19 7.06 0.59 1.34
CA THR A 19 5.66 0.39 1.75
C THR A 19 5.59 -0.27 3.13
N ALA A 20 4.65 0.16 3.97
CA ALA A 20 4.47 -0.40 5.32
C ALA A 20 4.18 -1.91 5.29
N THR A 21 3.52 -2.39 4.23
CA THR A 21 3.21 -3.80 3.98
C THR A 21 4.42 -4.71 4.02
N VAL A 22 5.56 -4.26 3.54
CA VAL A 22 6.80 -5.07 3.50
C VAL A 22 7.21 -5.52 4.90
N PHE A 23 6.89 -4.71 5.91
CA PHE A 23 7.24 -4.99 7.31
C PHE A 23 6.23 -5.89 8.02
N SER A 24 5.09 -6.23 7.41
CA SER A 24 4.00 -6.95 8.08
C SER A 24 4.38 -8.33 8.64
N THR A 25 5.44 -8.96 8.13
CA THR A 25 5.96 -10.22 8.67
C THR A 25 6.69 -10.05 10.00
N TRP A 26 7.25 -8.87 10.28
CA TRP A 26 7.93 -8.53 11.54
C TRP A 26 7.06 -7.68 12.46
N VAL A 27 6.25 -6.80 11.85
CA VAL A 27 5.35 -5.87 12.53
C VAL A 27 3.93 -6.08 12.00
N PRO A 28 3.20 -7.12 12.46
CA PRO A 28 1.90 -7.50 11.89
C PRO A 28 0.85 -6.38 11.91
N ILE A 29 0.92 -5.49 12.91
CA ILE A 29 -0.02 -4.35 13.02
C ILE A 29 0.08 -3.37 11.84
N ALA A 30 1.24 -3.28 11.18
CA ALA A 30 1.44 -2.40 10.02
C ALA A 30 0.52 -2.75 8.84
N SER A 31 0.07 -4.01 8.75
CA SER A 31 -0.88 -4.45 7.72
C SER A 31 -2.28 -3.82 7.83
N VAL A 32 -2.57 -3.10 8.92
CA VAL A 32 -3.85 -2.37 9.06
C VAL A 32 -4.04 -1.34 7.94
N PHE A 33 -2.96 -0.74 7.47
CA PHE A 33 -3.03 0.25 6.39
C PHE A 33 -3.43 -0.35 5.04
N ASP A 34 -3.26 -1.66 4.86
CA ASP A 34 -3.66 -2.37 3.64
C ASP A 34 -5.05 -3.00 3.73
N MET A 35 -5.80 -2.74 4.80
CA MET A 35 -7.19 -3.19 4.87
C MET A 35 -7.97 -2.63 3.68
N PRO A 36 -8.61 -3.47 2.87
CA PRO A 36 -9.30 -2.99 1.68
C PRO A 36 -10.43 -2.02 2.05
N PHE A 37 -10.47 -0.88 1.36
CA PHE A 37 -11.47 0.18 1.57
C PHE A 37 -11.55 0.75 2.99
N ILE A 38 -10.44 0.68 3.76
CA ILE A 38 -10.41 1.25 5.11
C ILE A 38 -10.34 2.78 5.06
N PHE A 39 -9.74 3.34 4.04
CA PHE A 39 -9.70 4.78 3.83
C PHE A 39 -10.81 5.22 2.88
N ARG A 40 -11.46 6.33 3.20
CA ARG A 40 -12.57 6.89 2.41
C ARG A 40 -12.07 7.74 1.24
N ASP A 41 -11.02 8.53 1.51
CA ASP A 41 -10.40 9.49 0.60
C ASP A 41 -8.97 9.80 1.04
N ASP A 42 -8.24 10.59 0.24
CA ASP A 42 -6.86 11.00 0.50
C ASP A 42 -6.72 11.78 1.81
N ALA A 43 -7.67 12.68 2.10
CA ALA A 43 -7.67 13.48 3.32
C ALA A 43 -7.90 12.61 4.56
N HIS A 44 -8.73 11.58 4.46
CA HIS A 44 -8.90 10.58 5.51
C HIS A 44 -7.62 9.77 5.73
N ALA A 45 -7.02 9.26 4.65
CA ALA A 45 -5.77 8.51 4.73
C ALA A 45 -4.68 9.35 5.42
N TRP A 46 -4.52 10.62 5.00
CA TRP A 46 -3.59 11.56 5.63
C TRP A 46 -3.87 11.72 7.13
N ALA A 47 -5.11 12.04 7.52
CA ALA A 47 -5.48 12.24 8.92
C ALA A 47 -5.19 11.02 9.80
N VAL A 48 -5.34 9.81 9.25
CA VAL A 48 -5.09 8.56 9.97
C VAL A 48 -3.59 8.33 10.17
N TYR A 49 -2.81 8.29 9.10
CA TYR A 49 -1.42 7.86 9.23
C TYR A 49 -0.47 8.97 9.72
N SER A 50 -0.84 10.26 9.58
CA SER A 50 -0.09 11.38 10.17
C SER A 50 -0.52 11.69 11.61
N GLY A 51 -1.64 11.12 12.06
CA GLY A 51 -2.21 11.33 13.37
C GLY A 51 -1.88 10.22 14.41
N PRO A 52 -2.67 10.17 15.51
CA PRO A 52 -2.42 9.22 16.60
C PRO A 52 -2.42 7.76 16.19
N VAL A 53 -3.19 7.37 15.16
CA VAL A 53 -3.20 6.00 14.64
C VAL A 53 -1.86 5.64 14.03
N GLY A 54 -1.30 6.53 13.19
CA GLY A 54 0.02 6.33 12.60
C GLY A 54 1.11 6.24 13.67
N GLN A 55 1.06 7.10 14.69
CA GLN A 55 1.99 7.05 15.82
C GLN A 55 1.93 5.70 16.53
N ARG A 56 0.73 5.21 16.86
CA ARG A 56 0.53 3.91 17.50
C ARG A 56 1.08 2.75 16.65
N VAL A 57 0.91 2.80 15.34
CA VAL A 57 1.49 1.79 14.44
C VAL A 57 3.02 1.90 14.43
N ALA A 58 3.57 3.12 14.36
CA ALA A 58 5.02 3.36 14.35
C ALA A 58 5.72 2.85 15.63
N GLU A 59 5.07 2.93 16.78
CA GLU A 59 5.58 2.46 18.08
C GLU A 59 5.87 0.95 18.13
N ALA A 60 5.28 0.16 17.24
CA ALA A 60 5.53 -1.28 17.17
C ALA A 60 6.84 -1.65 16.43
N PHE A 61 7.44 -0.73 15.70
CA PHE A 61 8.60 -1.01 14.83
C PHE A 61 9.94 -1.14 15.58
N PRO A 62 10.25 -0.32 16.60
CA PRO A 62 11.56 -0.38 17.27
C PRO A 62 11.90 -1.73 17.85
N ALA A 63 10.93 -2.43 18.44
CA ALA A 63 11.12 -3.78 18.99
C ALA A 63 11.54 -4.82 17.94
N GLN A 64 11.31 -4.51 16.64
CA GLN A 64 11.66 -5.38 15.52
C GLN A 64 12.91 -4.91 14.76
N GLY A 65 13.60 -3.88 15.29
CA GLY A 65 14.85 -3.37 14.72
C GLY A 65 14.68 -2.26 13.68
N PHE A 66 13.50 -1.66 13.59
CA PHE A 66 13.18 -0.59 12.66
C PHE A 66 12.73 0.68 13.39
N ARG A 67 13.01 1.85 12.82
CA ARG A 67 12.48 3.15 13.22
C ARG A 67 11.65 3.74 12.09
N VAL A 68 10.41 4.11 12.37
CA VAL A 68 9.59 4.89 11.44
C VAL A 68 9.75 6.37 11.82
N LEU A 69 10.17 7.20 10.88
CA LEU A 69 10.22 8.65 11.06
C LEU A 69 8.90 9.32 10.68
N GLY A 70 8.20 8.77 9.70
CA GLY A 70 6.90 9.24 9.27
C GLY A 70 6.33 8.35 8.17
N PHE A 71 5.00 8.32 8.09
CA PHE A 71 4.28 7.67 6.99
C PHE A 71 3.89 8.68 5.91
N THR A 72 3.75 8.21 4.69
CA THR A 72 3.26 8.95 3.53
C THR A 72 2.46 8.04 2.62
N LEU A 73 1.79 8.62 1.62
CA LEU A 73 1.10 7.85 0.60
C LEU A 73 2.10 7.36 -0.47
N ALA A 74 1.92 6.14 -0.97
CA ALA A 74 2.59 5.65 -2.18
C ALA A 74 1.66 5.68 -3.42
N GLY A 75 0.37 5.89 -3.22
CA GLY A 75 -0.67 5.94 -4.23
C GLY A 75 -1.84 5.03 -3.92
N VAL A 76 -2.84 5.02 -4.79
CA VAL A 76 -4.04 4.20 -4.64
C VAL A 76 -3.95 2.98 -5.56
N ARG A 77 -4.08 1.79 -4.98
CA ARG A 77 -3.99 0.55 -5.73
C ARG A 77 -5.28 0.27 -6.50
N ASN A 78 -5.11 -0.08 -7.74
CA ASN A 78 -6.14 -0.38 -8.71
C ASN A 78 -5.80 -1.70 -9.41
N VAL A 79 -6.81 -2.40 -9.93
CA VAL A 79 -6.61 -3.63 -10.70
C VAL A 79 -6.21 -3.29 -12.13
N PHE A 80 -5.26 -4.04 -12.68
CA PHE A 80 -4.98 -4.05 -14.11
C PHE A 80 -4.78 -5.47 -14.62
N ALA A 81 -5.12 -5.72 -15.89
CA ALA A 81 -5.20 -7.06 -16.41
C ALA A 81 -4.98 -7.13 -17.94
N THR A 82 -4.76 -8.35 -18.43
CA THR A 82 -4.68 -8.66 -19.87
C THR A 82 -6.06 -8.66 -20.56
N PHE A 83 -7.13 -8.55 -19.79
CA PHE A 83 -8.53 -8.54 -20.24
C PHE A 83 -9.35 -7.52 -19.44
N PRO A 84 -10.56 -7.12 -19.89
CA PRO A 84 -11.39 -6.18 -19.15
C PRO A 84 -11.84 -6.75 -17.79
N VAL A 85 -11.64 -5.97 -16.71
CA VAL A 85 -12.13 -6.28 -15.36
C VAL A 85 -13.11 -5.19 -14.95
N ASN A 86 -14.41 -5.48 -15.00
CA ASN A 86 -15.49 -4.53 -14.71
C ASN A 86 -16.10 -4.74 -13.32
N LYS A 87 -16.04 -5.95 -12.80
CA LYS A 87 -16.67 -6.38 -11.55
C LYS A 87 -15.82 -7.46 -10.85
N PRO A 88 -16.05 -7.69 -9.56
CA PRO A 88 -15.26 -8.64 -8.78
C PRO A 88 -15.24 -10.07 -9.34
N GLU A 89 -16.33 -10.51 -9.95
CA GLU A 89 -16.42 -11.85 -10.51
C GLU A 89 -15.46 -12.10 -11.67
N ASP A 90 -15.01 -11.03 -12.35
CA ASP A 90 -14.10 -11.13 -13.49
C ASP A 90 -12.69 -11.62 -13.09
N VAL A 91 -12.32 -11.46 -11.81
CA VAL A 91 -11.03 -11.98 -11.29
C VAL A 91 -11.13 -13.42 -10.78
N ARG A 92 -12.34 -13.99 -10.68
CA ARG A 92 -12.53 -15.34 -10.15
C ARG A 92 -11.87 -16.39 -11.03
N GLY A 93 -11.06 -17.26 -10.40
CA GLY A 93 -10.29 -18.30 -11.09
C GLY A 93 -9.07 -17.78 -11.86
N ARG A 94 -8.85 -16.46 -11.91
CA ARG A 94 -7.72 -15.86 -12.64
C ARG A 94 -6.42 -15.93 -11.85
N LYS A 95 -5.32 -16.06 -12.58
CA LYS A 95 -3.97 -16.00 -12.02
C LYS A 95 -3.65 -14.54 -11.67
N MET A 96 -3.58 -14.24 -10.38
CA MET A 96 -3.41 -12.90 -9.85
C MET A 96 -2.03 -12.71 -9.23
N ARG A 97 -1.29 -11.69 -9.65
CA ARG A 97 -0.07 -11.27 -8.96
C ARG A 97 -0.42 -10.51 -7.70
N THR A 98 0.23 -10.83 -6.59
CA THR A 98 0.14 -10.06 -5.35
C THR A 98 1.51 -9.63 -4.84
N LEU A 99 1.50 -8.73 -3.86
CA LEU A 99 2.65 -8.47 -3.00
C LEU A 99 3.00 -9.72 -2.17
N GLN A 100 4.23 -9.77 -1.69
CA GLN A 100 4.69 -10.81 -0.73
C GLN A 100 4.14 -10.53 0.67
N SER A 101 2.80 -10.48 0.78
CA SER A 101 2.06 -10.19 2.02
C SER A 101 0.96 -11.22 2.23
N PRO A 102 0.88 -11.83 3.43
CA PRO A 102 -0.19 -12.76 3.78
C PRO A 102 -1.59 -12.14 3.62
N LEU A 103 -1.73 -10.85 3.96
CA LEU A 103 -3.00 -10.14 3.82
C LEU A 103 -3.42 -10.00 2.35
N HIS A 104 -2.50 -9.63 1.45
CA HIS A 104 -2.82 -9.51 0.03
C HIS A 104 -3.18 -10.86 -0.60
N LEU A 105 -2.50 -11.95 -0.21
CA LEU A 105 -2.89 -13.30 -0.60
C LEU A 105 -4.32 -13.61 -0.15
N GLN A 106 -4.66 -13.29 1.09
CA GLN A 106 -5.99 -13.52 1.66
C GLN A 106 -7.07 -12.70 0.95
N ILE A 107 -6.82 -11.41 0.67
CA ILE A 107 -7.74 -10.53 -0.04
C ILE A 107 -8.12 -11.15 -1.39
N TRP A 108 -7.15 -11.48 -2.23
CA TRP A 108 -7.42 -11.98 -3.57
C TRP A 108 -7.94 -13.40 -3.59
N SER A 109 -7.52 -14.26 -2.64
CA SER A 109 -8.13 -15.59 -2.46
C SER A 109 -9.61 -15.50 -2.08
N SER A 110 -9.98 -14.55 -1.22
CA SER A 110 -11.39 -14.36 -0.82
C SER A 110 -12.27 -13.88 -1.99
N MET A 111 -11.66 -13.23 -2.99
CA MET A 111 -12.30 -12.83 -4.23
C MET A 111 -12.39 -13.98 -5.25
N GLY A 112 -11.87 -15.16 -4.89
CA GLY A 112 -11.85 -16.36 -5.74
C GLY A 112 -10.77 -16.33 -6.83
N ALA A 113 -9.82 -15.40 -6.79
CA ALA A 113 -8.64 -15.41 -7.64
C ALA A 113 -7.62 -16.46 -7.18
N ASN A 114 -6.63 -16.76 -8.01
CA ASN A 114 -5.49 -17.62 -7.70
C ASN A 114 -4.24 -16.74 -7.51
N PRO A 115 -4.01 -16.18 -6.29
CA PRO A 115 -2.95 -15.22 -6.08
C PRO A 115 -1.58 -15.91 -5.98
N THR A 116 -0.59 -15.28 -6.60
CA THR A 116 0.83 -15.68 -6.54
C THR A 116 1.65 -14.46 -6.12
N PRO A 117 2.47 -14.56 -5.05
CA PRO A 117 3.34 -13.46 -4.64
C PRO A 117 4.54 -13.38 -5.59
N ILE A 118 4.66 -12.24 -6.29
CA ILE A 118 5.75 -11.97 -7.25
C ILE A 118 6.37 -10.62 -6.89
N PRO A 119 7.72 -10.54 -6.76
CA PRO A 119 8.44 -9.29 -6.55
C PRO A 119 8.14 -8.24 -7.61
N HIS A 120 8.17 -6.95 -7.23
CA HIS A 120 7.81 -5.85 -8.12
C HIS A 120 8.59 -5.85 -9.45
N PRO A 121 9.92 -6.05 -9.49
CA PRO A 121 10.67 -6.04 -10.76
C PRO A 121 10.29 -7.16 -11.75
N GLU A 122 9.63 -8.21 -11.26
CA GLU A 122 9.26 -9.38 -12.08
C GLU A 122 7.85 -9.27 -12.68
N VAL A 123 7.07 -8.26 -12.31
CA VAL A 123 5.65 -8.14 -12.68
C VAL A 123 5.46 -8.03 -14.19
N TYR A 124 6.28 -7.23 -14.88
CA TYR A 124 6.19 -7.09 -16.34
C TYR A 124 6.35 -8.44 -17.03
N ASN A 125 7.41 -9.16 -16.70
CA ASN A 125 7.71 -10.47 -17.29
C ASN A 125 6.64 -11.51 -16.95
N ALA A 126 6.11 -11.50 -15.73
CA ALA A 126 5.07 -12.44 -15.32
C ALA A 126 3.75 -12.22 -16.09
N LEU A 127 3.38 -10.97 -16.39
CA LEU A 127 2.24 -10.62 -17.24
C LEU A 127 2.51 -10.99 -18.70
N GLN A 128 3.69 -10.64 -19.24
CA GLN A 128 4.08 -10.91 -20.61
C GLN A 128 4.06 -12.40 -20.93
N THR A 129 4.58 -13.23 -20.01
CA THR A 129 4.62 -14.69 -20.15
C THR A 129 3.34 -15.40 -19.72
N LYS A 130 2.31 -14.63 -19.27
CA LYS A 130 1.02 -15.16 -18.78
C LYS A 130 1.15 -16.10 -17.57
N ILE A 131 2.22 -15.97 -16.79
CA ILE A 131 2.32 -16.58 -15.46
C ILE A 131 1.19 -16.02 -14.59
N VAL A 132 0.89 -14.71 -14.73
CA VAL A 132 -0.30 -14.07 -14.19
C VAL A 132 -1.05 -13.31 -15.29
N GLU A 133 -2.34 -13.07 -15.07
CA GLU A 133 -3.23 -12.37 -16.01
C GLU A 133 -3.73 -11.04 -15.42
N VAL A 134 -3.72 -10.95 -14.10
CA VAL A 134 -4.22 -9.83 -13.31
C VAL A 134 -3.16 -9.42 -12.30
N ALA A 135 -3.06 -8.13 -12.04
CA ALA A 135 -2.25 -7.57 -10.96
C ALA A 135 -2.93 -6.32 -10.39
N ASP A 136 -2.41 -5.80 -9.29
CA ASP A 136 -2.85 -4.55 -8.71
C ASP A 136 -1.66 -3.66 -8.34
N ASN A 137 -1.77 -2.37 -8.62
CA ASN A 137 -0.80 -1.35 -8.21
C ASN A 137 -1.38 0.05 -8.44
N THR A 138 -0.57 1.09 -8.16
CA THR A 138 -0.90 2.50 -8.39
C THR A 138 -0.86 2.84 -9.89
N ALA A 139 -1.56 3.90 -10.29
CA ALA A 139 -1.53 4.37 -11.69
C ALA A 139 -0.13 4.87 -12.08
N THR A 140 0.60 5.46 -11.14
CA THR A 140 1.98 5.92 -11.34
C THR A 140 2.92 4.77 -11.67
N ASN A 141 2.88 3.67 -10.88
CA ASN A 141 3.69 2.49 -11.18
C ASN A 141 3.28 1.81 -12.48
N TYR A 142 1.96 1.70 -12.73
CA TYR A 142 1.45 1.13 -13.97
C TYR A 142 1.99 1.86 -15.22
N LEU A 143 2.06 3.19 -15.18
CA LEU A 143 2.60 4.01 -16.26
C LEU A 143 4.13 3.86 -16.36
N ASN A 144 4.86 4.04 -15.25
CA ASN A 144 6.32 4.12 -15.24
C ASN A 144 6.98 2.77 -15.61
N GLU A 145 6.38 1.66 -15.16
CA GLU A 145 6.84 0.30 -15.46
C GLU A 145 6.31 -0.23 -16.81
N LYS A 146 5.57 0.60 -17.56
CA LYS A 146 4.96 0.28 -18.86
C LYS A 146 4.11 -1.00 -18.85
N TRP A 147 3.46 -1.30 -17.74
CA TRP A 147 2.61 -2.49 -17.66
C TRP A 147 1.42 -2.44 -18.61
N TYR A 148 1.06 -1.26 -19.13
CA TYR A 148 0.04 -1.10 -20.17
C TYR A 148 0.38 -1.84 -21.47
N ASP A 149 1.66 -2.10 -21.77
CA ASP A 149 2.07 -2.87 -22.96
C ASP A 149 1.64 -4.35 -22.88
N VAL A 150 1.60 -4.92 -21.67
CA VAL A 150 1.35 -6.34 -21.42
C VAL A 150 0.01 -6.62 -20.72
N ALA A 151 -0.56 -5.62 -20.07
CA ALA A 151 -1.85 -5.67 -19.39
C ALA A 151 -2.61 -4.34 -19.63
N PRO A 152 -3.21 -4.14 -20.81
CA PRO A 152 -3.70 -2.83 -21.24
C PRO A 152 -4.98 -2.36 -20.54
N TYR A 153 -5.64 -3.17 -19.74
CA TYR A 153 -6.88 -2.80 -19.06
C TYR A 153 -6.59 -2.39 -17.62
N PHE A 154 -6.92 -1.15 -17.27
CA PHE A 154 -6.76 -0.59 -15.92
C PHE A 154 -8.12 -0.23 -15.34
N SER A 155 -8.53 -0.91 -14.27
CA SER A 155 -9.83 -0.74 -13.61
C SER A 155 -9.65 0.05 -12.32
N THR A 156 -10.29 1.22 -12.23
CA THR A 156 -10.14 2.15 -11.10
C THR A 156 -10.87 1.64 -9.85
N THR A 157 -10.47 0.49 -9.32
CA THR A 157 -11.08 -0.13 -8.14
C THR A 157 -10.84 0.69 -6.87
N GLY A 158 -9.66 1.30 -6.70
CA GLY A 158 -9.33 2.12 -5.56
C GLY A 158 -9.41 1.37 -4.23
N HIS A 159 -9.08 0.09 -4.23
CA HIS A 159 -9.38 -0.83 -3.12
C HIS A 159 -8.42 -0.71 -1.94
N ILE A 160 -7.18 -0.21 -2.13
CA ILE A 160 -6.18 -0.01 -1.07
C ILE A 160 -5.43 1.29 -1.32
N TYR A 161 -5.31 2.10 -0.28
CA TYR A 161 -4.34 3.19 -0.21
C TYR A 161 -3.01 2.61 0.28
N ALA A 162 -2.01 2.54 -0.61
CA ALA A 162 -0.71 2.01 -0.26
C ALA A 162 0.06 3.04 0.59
N ILE A 163 0.28 2.73 1.84
CA ILE A 163 1.00 3.60 2.76
C ILE A 163 2.48 3.22 2.75
N SER A 164 3.32 4.20 2.46
CA SER A 164 4.78 4.14 2.59
C SER A 164 5.26 4.84 3.85
N GLY A 165 6.52 4.71 4.15
CA GLY A 165 7.16 5.44 5.24
C GLY A 165 8.66 5.55 5.04
N LEU A 166 9.26 6.53 5.71
CA LEU A 166 10.69 6.62 5.87
C LEU A 166 11.09 5.74 7.06
N PHE A 167 11.75 4.63 6.73
CA PHE A 167 12.21 3.65 7.71
C PHE A 167 13.72 3.72 7.86
N LEU A 168 14.19 3.58 9.10
CA LEU A 168 15.60 3.51 9.44
C LEU A 168 15.89 2.22 10.20
N SER A 169 17.15 1.78 10.15
CA SER A 169 17.68 0.81 11.10
C SER A 169 17.60 1.39 12.51
N GLU A 170 16.85 0.75 13.42
CA GLU A 170 16.77 1.19 14.82
C GLU A 170 18.15 1.27 15.44
N ARG A 171 19.01 0.27 15.18
CA ARG A 171 20.41 0.24 15.65
C ARG A 171 21.22 1.42 15.15
N TRP A 172 21.03 1.84 13.91
CA TRP A 172 21.71 3.02 13.35
C TRP A 172 21.17 4.31 14.00
N TYR A 173 19.84 4.45 14.09
CA TYR A 173 19.16 5.61 14.65
C TYR A 173 19.58 5.87 16.11
N GLN A 174 19.67 4.83 16.94
CA GLN A 174 20.07 4.94 18.34
C GLN A 174 21.52 5.39 18.53
N ARG A 175 22.37 5.25 17.53
CA ARG A 175 23.76 5.75 17.57
C ARG A 175 23.89 7.21 17.14
N GLN A 176 22.81 7.81 16.64
CA GLN A 176 22.82 9.21 16.26
C GLN A 176 22.71 10.10 17.50
N LYS A 177 23.37 11.25 17.45
CA LYS A 177 23.24 12.25 18.51
C LYS A 177 21.80 12.77 18.58
N PRO A 178 21.31 13.20 19.77
CA PRO A 178 19.94 13.70 19.91
C PRO A 178 19.58 14.84 18.94
N GLU A 179 20.54 15.74 18.66
CA GLU A 179 20.36 16.81 17.69
C GLU A 179 20.11 16.28 16.26
N HIS A 180 20.80 15.21 15.86
CA HIS A 180 20.59 14.59 14.54
C HIS A 180 19.24 13.84 14.49
N GLN A 181 18.86 13.15 15.56
CA GLN A 181 17.55 12.49 15.65
C GLN A 181 16.42 13.50 15.52
N LYS A 182 16.58 14.68 16.16
CA LYS A 182 15.60 15.77 16.05
C LYS A 182 15.50 16.30 14.63
N VAL A 183 16.61 16.59 13.97
CA VAL A 183 16.61 17.05 12.57
C VAL A 183 15.93 16.05 11.64
N LEU A 184 16.20 14.75 11.80
CA LEU A 184 15.56 13.70 11.02
C LEU A 184 14.03 13.69 11.22
N ALA A 185 13.57 13.84 12.45
CA ALA A 185 12.14 13.89 12.76
C ALA A 185 11.46 15.12 12.17
N ASP A 186 12.05 16.31 12.36
CA ASP A 186 11.51 17.59 11.90
C ASP A 186 11.40 17.62 10.35
N VAL A 187 12.48 17.25 9.65
CA VAL A 187 12.51 17.21 8.17
C VAL A 187 11.53 16.19 7.62
N THR A 188 11.37 15.04 8.30
CA THR A 188 10.48 14.00 7.81
C THR A 188 9.01 14.41 7.93
N ALA A 189 8.63 15.17 8.97
CA ALA A 189 7.27 15.67 9.12
C ALA A 189 6.85 16.57 7.94
N ASP A 190 7.74 17.49 7.55
CA ASP A 190 7.51 18.38 6.40
C ASP A 190 7.50 17.60 5.08
N LEU A 191 8.46 16.68 4.93
CA LEU A 191 8.59 15.84 3.74
C LEU A 191 7.37 14.93 3.54
N ALA A 192 6.83 14.32 4.60
CA ALA A 192 5.68 13.43 4.51
C ALA A 192 4.45 14.12 3.93
N ARG A 193 4.20 15.38 4.32
CA ARG A 193 3.10 16.20 3.78
C ARG A 193 3.32 16.52 2.29
N ALA A 194 4.52 16.96 1.95
CA ALA A 194 4.86 17.30 0.57
C ALA A 194 4.75 16.07 -0.35
N LEU A 195 5.24 14.91 0.11
CA LEU A 195 5.14 13.66 -0.62
C LEU A 195 3.69 13.19 -0.79
N HIS A 196 2.87 13.28 0.26
CA HIS A 196 1.45 12.92 0.14
C HIS A 196 0.78 13.69 -0.99
N LYS A 197 0.91 15.03 -0.97
CA LYS A 197 0.33 15.88 -2.03
C LYS A 197 0.88 15.53 -3.41
N ALA A 198 2.19 15.40 -3.54
CA ALA A 198 2.83 15.09 -4.82
C ALA A 198 2.38 13.75 -5.38
N VAL A 199 2.20 12.74 -4.53
CA VAL A 199 1.72 11.41 -4.94
C VAL A 199 0.26 11.44 -5.39
N VAL A 200 -0.62 12.17 -4.68
CA VAL A 200 -2.03 12.34 -5.10
C VAL A 200 -2.10 13.00 -6.48
N ASP A 201 -1.35 14.09 -6.68
CA ASP A 201 -1.33 14.82 -7.94
C ASP A 201 -0.77 13.95 -9.09
N GLU A 202 0.34 13.22 -8.84
CA GLU A 202 0.98 12.37 -9.86
C GLU A 202 0.16 11.12 -10.19
N ASP A 203 -0.48 10.48 -9.21
CA ASP A 203 -1.30 9.28 -9.46
C ASP A 203 -2.52 9.63 -10.33
N ALA A 204 -3.14 10.79 -10.08
CA ALA A 204 -4.21 11.31 -10.91
C ALA A 204 -3.74 11.67 -12.35
N ALA A 205 -2.57 12.32 -12.46
CA ALA A 205 -1.98 12.65 -13.76
C ALA A 205 -1.56 11.41 -14.55
N SER A 206 -1.02 10.39 -13.86
CA SER A 206 -0.54 9.14 -14.46
C SER A 206 -1.67 8.35 -15.13
N LEU A 207 -2.88 8.40 -14.59
CA LEU A 207 -4.04 7.76 -15.21
C LEU A 207 -4.35 8.35 -16.59
N GLY A 208 -4.30 9.68 -16.71
CA GLY A 208 -4.48 10.36 -17.99
C GLY A 208 -3.35 10.07 -18.98
N LYS A 209 -2.11 10.08 -18.51
CA LYS A 209 -0.92 9.75 -19.33
C LYS A 209 -0.98 8.28 -19.81
N ALA A 210 -1.39 7.34 -18.95
CA ALA A 210 -1.55 5.93 -19.33
C ALA A 210 -2.62 5.76 -20.42
N ALA A 211 -3.75 6.45 -20.32
CA ALA A 211 -4.77 6.45 -21.36
C ALA A 211 -4.24 6.99 -22.70
N ALA A 212 -3.41 8.04 -22.67
CA ALA A 212 -2.82 8.64 -23.87
C ALA A 212 -1.83 7.69 -24.60
N VAL A 213 -1.20 6.76 -23.87
CA VAL A 213 -0.29 5.76 -24.47
C VAL A 213 -0.98 4.41 -24.76
N GLY A 214 -2.32 4.35 -24.71
CA GLY A 214 -3.12 3.20 -25.17
C GLY A 214 -3.70 2.31 -24.07
N ALA A 215 -3.50 2.64 -22.79
CA ALA A 215 -4.19 1.94 -21.72
C ALA A 215 -5.71 2.15 -21.80
N LYS A 216 -6.45 1.07 -21.58
CA LYS A 216 -7.92 1.07 -21.58
C LYS A 216 -8.41 1.25 -20.15
N ILE A 217 -8.80 2.47 -19.80
CA ILE A 217 -9.24 2.80 -18.46
C ILE A 217 -10.70 2.42 -18.28
N ILE A 218 -10.96 1.54 -17.33
CA ILE A 218 -12.29 1.10 -16.91
C ILE A 218 -12.62 1.81 -15.57
N ARG A 219 -13.58 2.72 -15.62
CA ARG A 219 -14.04 3.42 -14.42
C ARG A 219 -15.01 2.54 -13.64
N ILE A 220 -14.65 2.23 -12.40
CA ILE A 220 -15.50 1.45 -11.49
C ILE A 220 -16.32 2.45 -10.67
N GLU A 221 -17.60 2.60 -11.02
CA GLU A 221 -18.54 3.47 -10.32
C GLU A 221 -19.07 2.78 -9.05
N ASP A 222 -19.43 1.49 -9.15
CA ASP A 222 -19.92 0.73 -8.00
C ASP A 222 -18.77 0.18 -7.15
N LYS A 223 -18.30 1.03 -6.22
CA LYS A 223 -17.30 0.63 -5.23
C LYS A 223 -17.84 -0.37 -4.20
N ALA A 224 -19.15 -0.37 -3.97
CA ALA A 224 -19.78 -1.27 -3.01
C ALA A 224 -19.71 -2.73 -3.48
N ALA A 225 -19.82 -2.97 -4.78
CA ALA A 225 -19.64 -4.32 -5.36
C ALA A 225 -18.26 -4.89 -5.02
N TRP A 226 -17.21 -4.07 -4.95
CA TRP A 226 -15.86 -4.48 -4.59
C TRP A 226 -15.62 -4.53 -3.08
N SER A 227 -16.12 -3.55 -2.35
CA SER A 227 -15.85 -3.46 -0.90
C SER A 227 -16.62 -4.51 -0.08
N THR A 228 -17.85 -4.82 -0.47
CA THR A 228 -18.70 -5.78 0.27
C THR A 228 -18.06 -7.17 0.41
N PRO A 229 -17.57 -7.83 -0.66
CA PRO A 229 -16.95 -9.14 -0.53
C PRO A 229 -15.58 -9.09 0.17
N MET A 230 -14.90 -7.94 0.23
CA MET A 230 -13.63 -7.77 0.93
C MET A 230 -13.80 -7.44 2.41
N ARG A 231 -14.99 -7.00 2.84
CA ARG A 231 -15.24 -6.60 4.23
C ARG A 231 -14.93 -7.68 5.28
N PRO A 232 -15.24 -8.97 5.06
CA PRO A 232 -14.90 -10.04 6.02
C PRO A 232 -13.40 -10.16 6.35
N ILE A 233 -12.52 -9.63 5.49
CA ILE A 233 -11.07 -9.60 5.74
C ILE A 233 -10.74 -8.79 7.01
N TRP A 234 -11.50 -7.74 7.30
CA TRP A 234 -11.31 -6.94 8.51
C TRP A 234 -11.57 -7.76 9.78
N ASP A 235 -12.68 -8.52 9.78
CA ASP A 235 -13.04 -9.35 10.93
C ASP A 235 -12.05 -10.49 11.13
N GLN A 236 -11.57 -11.09 10.03
CA GLN A 236 -10.53 -12.13 10.07
C GLN A 236 -9.20 -11.56 10.60
N TRP A 237 -8.82 -10.36 10.19
CA TRP A 237 -7.60 -9.70 10.67
C TRP A 237 -7.72 -9.31 12.15
N ILE A 238 -8.87 -8.82 12.58
CA ILE A 238 -9.16 -8.50 13.98
C ILE A 238 -9.09 -9.77 14.85
N GLY A 239 -9.74 -10.85 14.40
CA GLY A 239 -9.86 -12.06 15.20
C GLY A 239 -10.35 -11.78 16.61
N ASN A 240 -9.64 -12.29 17.62
CA ASN A 240 -9.90 -12.05 19.04
C ASN A 240 -9.03 -10.92 19.64
N ASP A 241 -8.27 -10.18 18.82
CA ASP A 241 -7.34 -9.16 19.29
C ASP A 241 -8.08 -7.83 19.52
N ALA A 242 -8.17 -7.43 20.80
CA ALA A 242 -8.82 -6.19 21.21
C ALA A 242 -8.08 -4.94 20.68
N GLN A 243 -6.75 -4.99 20.58
CA GLN A 243 -5.95 -3.86 20.09
C GLN A 243 -6.18 -3.63 18.60
N ARG A 244 -6.27 -4.70 17.82
CA ARG A 244 -6.59 -4.61 16.39
C ARG A 244 -8.00 -4.07 16.17
N ARG A 245 -8.97 -4.51 16.98
CA ARG A 245 -10.35 -3.99 16.93
C ARG A 245 -10.39 -2.51 17.21
N GLU A 246 -9.76 -2.07 18.27
CA GLU A 246 -9.68 -0.65 18.64
C GLU A 246 -8.99 0.18 17.54
N LEU A 247 -7.96 -0.37 16.90
CA LEU A 247 -7.25 0.31 15.83
C LEU A 247 -8.16 0.53 14.61
N ILE A 248 -8.89 -0.50 14.16
CA ILE A 248 -9.88 -0.39 13.09
C ILE A 248 -10.97 0.64 13.45
N GLN A 249 -11.48 0.62 14.69
CA GLN A 249 -12.45 1.61 15.16
C GLN A 249 -11.89 3.04 15.13
N SER A 250 -10.66 3.23 15.58
CA SER A 250 -9.97 4.52 15.56
C SER A 250 -9.80 5.03 14.13
N ILE A 251 -9.41 4.19 13.19
CA ILE A 251 -9.29 4.55 11.78
C ILE A 251 -10.66 4.99 11.24
N THR A 252 -11.68 4.16 11.41
CA THR A 252 -13.02 4.45 10.86
C THR A 252 -13.69 5.67 11.48
N ALA A 253 -13.39 5.98 12.74
CA ALA A 253 -13.88 7.16 13.45
C ALA A 253 -13.11 8.45 13.12
N THR A 254 -11.88 8.36 12.58
CA THR A 254 -11.08 9.52 12.20
C THR A 254 -11.81 10.35 11.15
N ARG A 255 -11.91 11.68 11.35
CA ARG A 255 -12.47 12.60 10.37
C ARG A 255 -11.43 12.98 9.34
N SER A 256 -11.84 13.14 8.08
CA SER A 256 -10.95 13.67 7.05
C SER A 256 -10.49 15.08 7.43
N ALA A 257 -9.18 15.31 7.38
CA ALA A 257 -8.59 16.62 7.65
C ALA A 257 -8.22 17.27 6.31
N ALA A 258 -8.57 18.55 6.14
CA ALA A 258 -8.09 19.29 4.98
C ALA A 258 -6.56 19.35 5.01
N LEU A 259 -5.93 19.06 3.89
CA LEU A 259 -4.51 19.31 3.65
C LEU A 259 -4.34 20.83 3.52
N GLN A 260 -4.07 21.52 4.63
CA GLN A 260 -3.75 22.94 4.64
C GLN A 260 -2.32 23.19 4.19
#